data_7b6a2b1ac4cbd496a35a4bfb29ee6e66
#
_entry.id   7b6a2b1ac4cbd496a35a4bfb29ee6e66
#
_cell.length_a   1.000
_cell.length_b   1.000
_cell.length_c   1.000
_cell.angle_alpha   90.00
_cell.angle_beta   90.00
_cell.angle_gamma   90.00
#
_symmetry.space_group_name_H-M   'P 1'
#
loop_
_entity.id
_entity.type
_entity.pdbx_description
1 polymer ?
#
loop_
_entity_poly.entity_id
_entity_poly.type
_entity_poly.pdbx_seq_one_letter_code
_entity_poly.pdbx_strand_id
1 'polypeptide(L)'
;MVENPPLGELKYLYVGTSRFDEDVAYYGGVLGAEKVWHFEDLGARVAAFRVASGPLLLLADHRPAPSCLPVFAVANLDATVGELRGRGWEPEAGPIEIPDGPCYLFRDRSGNQLAVFGNVRPNALSATRRSRPSPWRKRSSP
;
A
#
# COMPACT_ATOMS: atom_id res chain seq x y z
N MET A 1 10.06 20.88 18.53
CA MET A 1 9.13 20.75 17.43
C MET A 1 9.71 19.89 16.34
N VAL A 2 8.87 19.08 15.75
CA VAL A 2 9.33 18.18 14.71
C VAL A 2 9.12 18.85 13.37
N GLU A 3 10.19 19.03 12.63
CA GLU A 3 10.09 19.65 11.33
C GLU A 3 9.69 18.66 10.28
N ASN A 4 10.29 17.46 10.35
CA ASN A 4 10.00 16.41 9.40
C ASN A 4 9.71 15.15 10.17
N PRO A 5 8.44 14.75 10.22
CA PRO A 5 8.11 13.48 10.87
C PRO A 5 8.85 12.34 10.20
N PRO A 6 9.34 11.38 10.98
CA PRO A 6 10.16 10.31 10.42
C PRO A 6 9.46 9.42 9.41
N LEU A 7 8.13 9.31 9.46
CA LEU A 7 7.45 8.40 8.56
C LEU A 7 7.29 8.92 7.14
N GLY A 8 7.73 10.15 6.89
CA GLY A 8 7.77 10.65 5.54
C GLY A 8 6.41 10.95 4.96
N GLU A 9 5.97 10.17 4.01
CA GLU A 9 4.77 10.47 3.23
C GLU A 9 3.74 9.35 3.37
N LEU A 10 2.48 9.73 3.63
CA LEU A 10 1.39 8.76 3.59
C LEU A 10 1.10 8.45 2.11
N LYS A 11 1.44 7.24 1.68
CA LYS A 11 1.41 6.91 0.27
C LYS A 11 0.14 6.18 -0.13
N TYR A 12 -0.30 5.23 0.69
CA TYR A 12 -1.46 4.41 0.37
C TYR A 12 -2.34 4.23 1.59
N LEU A 13 -3.63 4.07 1.33
CA LEU A 13 -4.57 3.54 2.30
C LEU A 13 -5.04 2.19 1.77
N TYR A 14 -4.65 1.15 2.44
CA TYR A 14 -4.95 -0.22 2.01
C TYR A 14 -6.24 -0.64 2.68
N VAL A 15 -7.28 -0.84 1.90
CA VAL A 15 -8.62 -1.08 2.41
C VAL A 15 -9.07 -2.48 2.03
N GLY A 16 -9.57 -3.22 3.00
CA GLY A 16 -10.05 -4.56 2.74
C GLY A 16 -11.42 -4.56 2.09
N THR A 17 -11.67 -5.53 1.22
CA THR A 17 -12.95 -5.68 0.58
C THR A 17 -13.35 -7.14 0.53
N SER A 18 -14.60 -7.41 0.83
CA SER A 18 -15.17 -8.75 0.70
C SER A 18 -16.04 -8.86 -0.54
N ARG A 19 -16.18 -7.77 -1.29
CA ARG A 19 -16.99 -7.73 -2.52
C ARG A 19 -16.22 -6.92 -3.55
N PHE A 20 -15.15 -7.49 -4.04
CA PHE A 20 -14.19 -6.74 -4.84
C PHE A 20 -14.84 -6.06 -6.05
N ASP A 21 -15.59 -6.83 -6.85
CA ASP A 21 -16.15 -6.26 -8.08
C ASP A 21 -17.17 -5.18 -7.79
N GLU A 22 -17.97 -5.38 -6.74
CA GLU A 22 -18.98 -4.39 -6.37
C GLU A 22 -18.33 -3.12 -5.86
N ASP A 23 -17.26 -3.26 -5.06
CA ASP A 23 -16.58 -2.08 -4.53
C ASP A 23 -15.84 -1.35 -5.63
N VAL A 24 -15.24 -2.06 -6.58
CA VAL A 24 -14.59 -1.40 -7.70
C VAL A 24 -15.61 -0.57 -8.48
N ALA A 25 -16.78 -1.12 -8.71
CA ALA A 25 -17.84 -0.39 -9.41
C ALA A 25 -18.32 0.81 -8.61
N TYR A 26 -18.39 0.66 -7.29
CA TYR A 26 -18.82 1.75 -6.42
C TYR A 26 -17.82 2.90 -6.44
N TYR A 27 -16.53 2.56 -6.31
CA TYR A 27 -15.52 3.61 -6.31
C TYR A 27 -15.45 4.35 -7.63
N GLY A 28 -15.50 3.62 -8.74
CA GLY A 28 -15.44 4.27 -10.04
C GLY A 28 -16.72 4.96 -10.44
N GLY A 29 -17.86 4.31 -10.20
CA GLY A 29 -19.13 4.83 -10.67
C GLY A 29 -19.80 5.80 -9.74
N VAL A 30 -19.81 5.50 -8.44
CA VAL A 30 -20.50 6.36 -7.48
C VAL A 30 -19.59 7.46 -6.96
N LEU A 31 -18.36 7.09 -6.57
CA LEU A 31 -17.44 8.08 -6.04
C LEU A 31 -16.69 8.85 -7.12
N GLY A 32 -16.76 8.37 -8.35
CA GLY A 32 -16.06 9.05 -9.44
C GLY A 32 -14.55 8.97 -9.36
N ALA A 33 -14.04 7.92 -8.71
CA ALA A 33 -12.61 7.78 -8.55
C ALA A 33 -11.97 7.25 -9.83
N GLU A 34 -10.72 7.61 -10.02
CA GLU A 34 -9.95 7.14 -11.16
C GLU A 34 -9.20 5.87 -10.80
N LYS A 35 -9.45 4.79 -11.53
CA LYS A 35 -8.71 3.56 -11.29
C LYS A 35 -7.32 3.71 -11.91
N VAL A 36 -6.29 3.72 -11.07
CA VAL A 36 -4.94 4.00 -11.51
C VAL A 36 -4.26 2.72 -12.01
N TRP A 37 -4.46 1.62 -11.30
CA TRP A 37 -3.95 0.32 -11.73
C TRP A 37 -4.67 -0.76 -10.94
N HIS A 38 -4.53 -1.99 -11.43
CA HIS A 38 -5.00 -3.13 -10.64
C HIS A 38 -4.25 -4.37 -11.10
N PHE A 39 -4.20 -5.37 -10.23
CA PHE A 39 -3.58 -6.63 -10.60
C PHE A 39 -4.24 -7.76 -9.83
N GLU A 40 -3.99 -8.98 -10.34
CA GLU A 40 -4.43 -10.21 -9.69
C GLU A 40 -3.27 -11.18 -9.71
N ASP A 41 -2.98 -11.75 -8.55
CA ASP A 41 -1.88 -12.70 -8.46
C ASP A 41 -2.01 -13.47 -7.16
N LEU A 42 -1.68 -14.77 -7.23
CA LEU A 42 -1.63 -15.60 -6.02
C LEU A 42 -2.93 -15.55 -5.24
N GLY A 43 -4.04 -15.48 -5.97
CA GLY A 43 -5.34 -15.49 -5.32
C GLY A 43 -5.75 -14.16 -4.73
N ALA A 44 -5.02 -13.10 -4.98
CA ALA A 44 -5.31 -11.78 -4.45
C ALA A 44 -5.58 -10.81 -5.58
N ARG A 45 -6.55 -9.92 -5.37
CA ARG A 45 -6.85 -8.85 -6.31
C ARG A 45 -6.72 -7.52 -5.60
N VAL A 46 -6.04 -6.57 -6.25
CA VAL A 46 -5.85 -5.23 -5.69
C VAL A 46 -6.14 -4.21 -6.79
N ALA A 47 -6.92 -3.20 -6.45
CA ALA A 47 -7.21 -2.10 -7.36
C ALA A 47 -6.88 -0.79 -6.67
N ALA A 48 -6.12 0.05 -7.33
CA ALA A 48 -5.70 1.33 -6.77
C ALA A 48 -6.52 2.44 -7.38
N PHE A 49 -7.06 3.30 -6.52
CA PHE A 49 -7.93 4.40 -6.94
C PHE A 49 -7.40 5.73 -6.45
N ARG A 50 -7.49 6.72 -7.31
CA ARG A 50 -7.31 8.11 -6.93
C ARG A 50 -8.69 8.66 -6.61
N VAL A 51 -9.02 8.68 -5.33
CA VAL A 51 -10.34 9.12 -4.88
C VAL A 51 -10.34 10.62 -4.67
N ALA A 52 -9.21 11.14 -4.21
CA ALA A 52 -9.06 12.57 -3.93
C ALA A 52 -7.58 12.86 -4.06
N SER A 53 -7.18 14.10 -3.79
CA SER A 53 -5.77 14.42 -3.72
C SER A 53 -5.18 13.69 -2.51
N GLY A 54 -3.89 13.37 -2.58
CA GLY A 54 -3.23 12.68 -1.49
C GLY A 54 -2.99 11.22 -1.80
N PRO A 55 -3.04 10.34 -0.80
CA PRO A 55 -2.68 8.94 -1.01
C PRO A 55 -3.68 8.22 -1.90
N LEU A 56 -3.20 7.20 -2.58
CA LEU A 56 -4.07 6.31 -3.32
C LEU A 56 -4.77 5.37 -2.35
N LEU A 57 -5.99 5.00 -2.70
CA LEU A 57 -6.75 4.03 -1.93
C LEU A 57 -6.69 2.70 -2.66
N LEU A 58 -6.21 1.67 -1.99
CA LEU A 58 -6.05 0.36 -2.57
C LEU A 58 -7.08 -0.60 -2.00
N LEU A 59 -7.98 -1.07 -2.86
CA LEU A 59 -8.93 -2.11 -2.49
C LEU A 59 -8.25 -3.46 -2.65
N ALA A 60 -8.26 -4.26 -1.59
CA ALA A 60 -7.57 -5.55 -1.60
C ALA A 60 -8.47 -6.63 -1.03
N ASP A 61 -8.67 -7.70 -1.78
CA ASP A 61 -9.57 -8.77 -1.35
C ASP A 61 -8.87 -9.78 -0.44
N HIS A 62 -7.56 -9.64 -0.23
CA HIS A 62 -6.83 -10.51 0.69
C HIS A 62 -6.71 -9.90 2.07
N ARG A 63 -7.36 -8.78 2.32
CA ARG A 63 -7.37 -8.15 3.63
C ARG A 63 -8.76 -8.23 4.22
N PRO A 64 -8.86 -8.27 5.54
CA PRO A 64 -10.19 -8.34 6.16
C PRO A 64 -10.98 -7.07 5.87
N ALA A 65 -12.29 -7.22 5.76
CA ALA A 65 -13.18 -6.09 5.55
C ALA A 65 -14.19 -6.05 6.68
N PRO A 66 -14.44 -4.88 7.24
CA PRO A 66 -13.80 -3.60 6.92
C PRO A 66 -12.46 -3.44 7.62
N SER A 67 -11.53 -2.79 6.92
CA SER A 67 -10.24 -2.48 7.54
C SER A 67 -9.54 -1.41 6.72
N CYS A 68 -8.59 -0.76 7.33
CA CYS A 68 -7.81 0.26 6.66
C CYS A 68 -6.40 0.24 7.23
N LEU A 69 -5.41 0.11 6.35
CA LEU A 69 -4.01 0.08 6.73
C LEU A 69 -3.31 1.27 6.08
N PRO A 70 -2.94 2.28 6.87
CA PRO A 70 -2.13 3.38 6.32
C PRO A 70 -0.73 2.89 6.01
N VAL A 71 -0.22 3.26 4.85
CA VAL A 71 1.10 2.81 4.40
C VAL A 71 1.94 4.02 4.08
N PHE A 72 3.05 4.15 4.78
CA PHE A 72 3.96 5.29 4.66
C PHE A 72 5.18 4.93 3.86
N ALA A 73 5.69 5.90 3.10
CA ALA A 73 6.87 5.72 2.27
C ALA A 73 8.00 6.60 2.79
N VAL A 74 9.19 6.03 2.91
CA VAL A 74 10.37 6.78 3.33
C VAL A 74 11.49 6.51 2.33
N ALA A 75 12.40 7.48 2.21
CA ALA A 75 13.50 7.35 1.28
C ALA A 75 14.55 6.36 1.76
N ASN A 76 14.81 6.34 3.06
CA ASN A 76 15.85 5.48 3.63
C ASN A 76 15.24 4.73 4.81
N LEU A 77 14.82 3.49 4.55
CA LEU A 77 14.11 2.71 5.56
C LEU A 77 15.02 2.40 6.76
N ASP A 78 16.27 2.05 6.50
CA ASP A 78 17.17 1.71 7.59
C ASP A 78 17.36 2.88 8.56
N ALA A 79 17.52 4.07 8.01
CA ALA A 79 17.67 5.26 8.86
C ALA A 79 16.39 5.54 9.64
N THR A 80 15.23 5.38 8.98
CA THR A 80 13.96 5.60 9.64
C THR A 80 13.74 4.60 10.76
N VAL A 81 14.03 3.33 10.48
CA VAL A 81 13.85 2.29 11.50
C VAL A 81 14.77 2.55 12.68
N GLY A 82 16.02 2.97 12.40
CA GLY A 82 16.95 3.28 13.49
C GLY A 82 16.43 4.41 14.36
N GLU A 83 15.89 5.45 13.74
CA GLU A 83 15.34 6.56 14.49
C GLU A 83 14.12 6.15 15.31
N LEU A 84 13.25 5.38 14.72
CA LEU A 84 12.03 4.94 15.40
C LEU A 84 12.38 4.02 16.56
N ARG A 85 13.33 3.10 16.37
CA ARG A 85 13.73 2.21 17.44
C ARG A 85 14.32 2.99 18.61
N GLY A 86 15.02 4.09 18.32
CA GLY A 86 15.54 4.96 19.36
C GLY A 86 14.44 5.60 20.18
N ARG A 87 13.21 5.62 19.68
CA ARG A 87 12.07 6.18 20.39
C ARG A 87 11.18 5.10 20.99
N GLY A 88 11.62 3.83 20.92
CA GLY A 88 10.85 2.74 21.50
C GLY A 88 9.95 1.99 20.54
N TRP A 89 10.07 2.26 19.27
CA TRP A 89 9.25 1.60 18.23
C TRP A 89 9.74 0.17 18.00
N GLU A 90 8.78 -0.72 17.77
CA GLU A 90 9.08 -2.09 17.43
C GLU A 90 8.18 -2.53 16.30
N PRO A 91 8.70 -3.25 15.29
CA PRO A 91 7.84 -3.76 14.23
C PRO A 91 7.11 -5.01 14.70
N GLU A 92 5.94 -5.22 14.11
CA GLU A 92 5.23 -6.47 14.32
C GLU A 92 5.76 -7.54 13.37
N ALA A 93 6.06 -7.15 12.14
CA ALA A 93 6.54 -8.07 11.11
C ALA A 93 7.37 -7.31 10.09
N GLY A 94 8.24 -8.04 9.41
CA GLY A 94 9.05 -7.49 8.35
C GLY A 94 10.53 -7.65 8.62
N PRO A 95 11.37 -7.26 7.67
CA PRO A 95 10.96 -6.63 6.41
C PRO A 95 10.36 -7.61 5.44
N ILE A 96 9.29 -7.18 4.77
CA ILE A 96 8.61 -7.94 3.75
C ILE A 96 8.78 -7.18 2.45
N GLU A 97 9.15 -7.88 1.38
CA GLU A 97 9.32 -7.22 0.09
C GLU A 97 7.98 -6.96 -0.56
N ILE A 98 7.72 -5.72 -0.87
CA ILE A 98 6.59 -5.36 -1.71
C ILE A 98 7.17 -4.73 -2.98
N PRO A 99 6.35 -4.54 -4.03
CA PRO A 99 6.93 -4.02 -5.29
C PRO A 99 7.75 -2.75 -5.12
N ASP A 100 7.34 -1.85 -4.23
CA ASP A 100 8.03 -0.57 -4.05
C ASP A 100 9.29 -0.68 -3.21
N GLY A 101 9.43 -1.72 -2.41
CA GLY A 101 10.61 -1.89 -1.57
C GLY A 101 10.31 -2.70 -0.32
N PRO A 102 11.27 -2.77 0.60
CA PRO A 102 11.06 -3.51 1.85
C PRO A 102 10.09 -2.77 2.77
N CYS A 103 9.28 -3.52 3.49
CA CYS A 103 8.17 -2.98 4.25
C CYS A 103 8.10 -3.60 5.64
N TYR A 104 7.82 -2.77 6.64
CA TYR A 104 7.57 -3.24 8.01
C TYR A 104 6.12 -2.96 8.38
N LEU A 105 5.53 -3.89 9.11
CA LEU A 105 4.21 -3.71 9.70
C LEU A 105 4.39 -3.46 11.19
N PHE A 106 3.58 -2.58 11.74
CA PHE A 106 3.63 -2.30 13.17
C PHE A 106 2.25 -1.86 13.65
N ARG A 107 2.09 -1.74 14.96
CA ARG A 107 0.80 -1.40 15.55
C ARG A 107 0.98 -0.29 16.56
N ASP A 108 -0.05 0.56 16.67
CA ASP A 108 -0.06 1.54 17.75
C ASP A 108 -0.57 0.86 19.02
N ARG A 109 -0.78 1.65 20.07
CA ARG A 109 -1.13 1.10 21.37
C ARG A 109 -2.53 0.49 21.40
N SER A 110 -3.38 0.92 20.50
CA SER A 110 -4.75 0.38 20.43
C SER A 110 -4.85 -0.80 19.47
N GLY A 111 -3.75 -1.17 18.82
CA GLY A 111 -3.76 -2.29 17.91
C GLY A 111 -4.03 -1.94 16.48
N ASN A 112 -4.12 -0.65 16.15
CA ASN A 112 -4.28 -0.25 14.75
C ASN A 112 -3.00 -0.54 13.99
N GLN A 113 -3.14 -1.17 12.85
CA GLN A 113 -1.98 -1.59 12.08
C GLN A 113 -1.55 -0.51 11.10
N LEU A 114 -0.25 -0.29 11.01
CA LEU A 114 0.34 0.66 10.08
C LEU A 114 1.49 -0.02 9.38
N ALA A 115 1.94 0.57 8.27
CA ALA A 115 3.07 0.02 7.51
C ALA A 115 3.97 1.15 7.06
N VAL A 116 5.27 0.85 6.97
CA VAL A 116 6.24 1.79 6.43
C VAL A 116 7.17 1.01 5.52
N PHE A 117 7.44 1.55 4.33
CA PHE A 117 8.32 0.88 3.39
C PHE A 117 9.36 1.83 2.86
N GLY A 118 10.49 1.26 2.44
CA GLY A 118 11.53 2.03 1.78
C GLY A 118 11.19 2.13 0.31
N ASN A 119 11.06 3.36 -0.17
CA ASN A 119 10.62 3.61 -1.53
C ASN A 119 11.81 3.52 -2.48
N VAL A 120 12.32 2.31 -2.68
CA VAL A 120 13.51 2.11 -3.50
C VAL A 120 13.20 1.82 -4.95
N ARG A 121 11.92 1.53 -5.26
CA ARG A 121 11.48 1.30 -6.63
C ARG A 121 10.21 2.12 -6.88
N PRO A 122 10.33 3.45 -6.85
CA PRO A 122 9.14 4.32 -6.78
C PRO A 122 8.14 4.20 -7.92
N ASN A 123 8.56 3.72 -9.08
CA ASN A 123 7.65 3.60 -10.21
C ASN A 123 7.36 2.17 -10.59
N ALA A 124 7.61 1.25 -9.67
CA ALA A 124 7.49 -0.17 -10.00
C ALA A 124 6.10 -0.53 -10.52
N LEU A 125 5.05 -0.14 -9.80
CA LEU A 125 3.70 -0.49 -10.20
C LEU A 125 3.25 0.30 -11.41
N SER A 126 3.62 1.56 -11.46
CA SER A 126 3.28 2.41 -12.61
C SER A 126 3.92 1.90 -13.89
N ALA A 127 5.19 1.57 -13.82
CA ALA A 127 5.90 1.07 -14.99
C ALA A 127 5.32 -0.26 -15.44
N THR A 128 5.02 -1.11 -14.49
CA THR A 128 4.43 -2.41 -14.80
C THR A 128 3.11 -2.23 -15.52
N ARG A 129 2.30 -1.31 -15.04
CA ARG A 129 1.00 -1.08 -15.61
C ARG A 129 1.08 -0.56 -17.03
N ARG A 130 2.06 0.31 -17.30
CA ARG A 130 2.12 0.96 -18.58
C ARG A 130 2.89 0.20 -19.64
N SER A 131 3.99 -0.40 -19.28
CA SER A 131 4.86 -0.93 -20.31
C SER A 131 4.39 -2.24 -20.86
N ARG A 132 3.69 -3.02 -20.08
CA ARG A 132 3.20 -4.29 -20.57
C ARG A 132 2.38 -4.93 -19.47
N PRO A 133 1.80 -6.10 -19.77
CA PRO A 133 1.05 -6.78 -18.71
C PRO A 133 1.89 -6.94 -17.49
N SER A 134 1.24 -6.73 -16.35
CA SER A 134 1.87 -6.87 -15.08
C SER A 134 2.39 -8.29 -14.89
N PRO A 135 3.54 -8.47 -14.25
CA PRO A 135 3.99 -9.81 -13.93
C PRO A 135 3.00 -10.56 -13.05
N TRP A 136 2.13 -9.84 -12.40
CA TRP A 136 1.12 -10.47 -11.56
C TRP A 136 0.08 -11.20 -12.36
N ARG A 137 -0.19 -10.75 -13.56
CA ARG A 137 -1.23 -11.37 -14.35
C ARG A 137 -0.73 -11.99 -15.62
N LYS A 138 0.52 -11.91 -15.91
CA LYS A 138 0.98 -12.50 -17.12
C LYS A 138 0.85 -13.98 -17.10
N ARG A 139 0.75 -14.55 -15.98
CA ARG A 139 0.58 -15.97 -15.94
C ARG A 139 -0.77 -16.40 -16.39
N SER A 140 -1.71 -15.55 -16.24
CA SER A 140 -3.01 -15.89 -16.71
C SER A 140 -3.06 -15.66 -18.20
N SER A 141 -2.12 -14.92 -18.70
CA SER A 141 -2.13 -14.69 -20.11
C SER A 141 -0.80 -15.16 -20.57
N PRO A 142 -0.66 -16.29 -20.96
CA PRO A 142 0.62 -16.83 -21.39
C PRO A 142 1.34 -16.18 -22.43
#